data_c236156568dd59924f8bf35d443609b8
#
_entry.id   c236156568dd59924f8bf35d443609b8
#
_cell.length_a   1.000
_cell.length_b   1.000
_cell.length_c   1.000
_cell.angle_alpha   90.00
_cell.angle_beta   90.00
_cell.angle_gamma   90.00
#
_symmetry.space_group_name_H-M   'P 1'
#
loop_
_entity.id
_entity.type
_entity.pdbx_description
1 polymer ?
#
loop_
_entity_poly.entity_id
_entity_poly.type
_entity_poly.pdbx_seq_one_letter_code
_entity_poly.pdbx_strand_id
1 'polypeptide(L)'
;LRAFMHLDTVLTQVDRDVFTVHPEILESLRLYRITPGSGDSLRAEERSGTLEDILADALGLSAVKLIRCGGGDRVASEREQWNDGSNTLCIAPGKVVVYDRNYVTNAILRDNGIKVLEMPSSELSRGRGGPRCMSMPLRRAAVE
;
A
#
# COMPACT_ATOMS: atom_id res chain seq x y z
N LEU A 1 -15.83 -0.55 6.90
CA LEU A 1 -15.09 -1.33 7.90
C LEU A 1 -13.95 -0.50 8.46
N ARG A 2 -13.65 -0.63 9.76
CA ARG A 2 -12.59 0.14 10.43
C ARG A 2 -11.19 -0.14 9.87
N ALA A 3 -10.97 -1.36 9.40
CA ALA A 3 -9.72 -1.78 8.75
C ALA A 3 -9.43 -1.09 7.41
N PHE A 4 -10.40 -0.36 6.84
CA PHE A 4 -10.29 0.30 5.53
C PHE A 4 -10.52 1.82 5.65
N MET A 5 -10.24 2.37 6.81
CA MET A 5 -10.56 3.75 7.14
C MET A 5 -9.74 4.77 6.33
N HIS A 6 -8.51 4.40 5.97
CA HIS A 6 -7.60 5.22 5.17
C HIS A 6 -7.03 4.41 4.01
N LEU A 7 -6.73 5.07 2.89
CA LEU A 7 -6.18 4.40 1.71
C LEU A 7 -4.85 3.69 2.01
N ASP A 8 -3.97 4.31 2.79
CA ASP A 8 -2.66 3.78 3.15
C ASP A 8 -2.70 2.58 4.11
N THR A 9 -3.88 2.24 4.64
CA THR A 9 -4.07 0.97 5.38
C THR A 9 -4.33 -0.21 4.46
N VAL A 10 -4.77 0.03 3.23
CA VAL A 10 -5.15 -1.02 2.27
C VAL A 10 -4.32 -1.04 1.00
N LEU A 11 -3.60 0.05 0.70
CA LEU A 11 -2.75 0.19 -0.48
C LEU A 11 -1.56 1.07 -0.16
N THR A 12 -0.34 0.56 -0.35
CA THR A 12 0.89 1.36 -0.18
C THR A 12 1.90 1.03 -1.28
N GLN A 13 2.46 2.05 -1.90
CA GLN A 13 3.56 1.88 -2.84
C GLN A 13 4.86 1.53 -2.09
N VAL A 14 5.51 0.43 -2.47
CA VAL A 14 6.72 -0.10 -1.81
C VAL A 14 7.95 -0.07 -2.70
N ASP A 15 7.74 0.02 -4.03
CA ASP A 15 8.78 0.27 -5.02
C ASP A 15 8.20 1.13 -6.16
N ARG A 16 8.98 1.42 -7.20
CA ARG A 16 8.57 2.24 -8.36
C ARG A 16 7.31 1.69 -9.03
N ASP A 17 7.22 0.37 -9.16
CA ASP A 17 6.18 -0.38 -9.86
C ASP A 17 5.50 -1.45 -8.97
N VAL A 18 5.78 -1.46 -7.65
CA VAL A 18 5.27 -2.47 -6.72
C VAL A 18 4.46 -1.83 -5.60
N PHE A 19 3.29 -2.41 -5.33
CA PHE A 19 2.40 -1.99 -4.26
C PHE A 19 2.02 -3.17 -3.36
N THR A 20 1.87 -2.92 -2.05
CA THR A 20 1.13 -3.82 -1.15
C THR A 20 -0.35 -3.48 -1.20
N VAL A 21 -1.20 -4.50 -1.18
CA VAL A 21 -2.64 -4.31 -1.22
C VAL A 21 -3.36 -5.32 -0.32
N HIS A 22 -4.42 -4.87 0.34
CA HIS A 22 -5.35 -5.80 1.00
C HIS A 22 -6.29 -6.41 -0.04
N PRO A 23 -6.36 -7.76 -0.18
CA PRO A 23 -7.06 -8.40 -1.29
C PRO A 23 -8.56 -8.10 -1.35
N GLU A 24 -9.25 -7.91 -0.23
CA GLU A 24 -10.70 -7.63 -0.23
C GLU A 24 -11.10 -6.35 -0.96
N ILE A 25 -10.22 -5.34 -1.04
CA ILE A 25 -10.58 -4.12 -1.75
C ILE A 25 -10.68 -4.33 -3.26
N LEU A 26 -9.97 -5.33 -3.80
CA LEU A 26 -9.91 -5.57 -5.25
C LEU A 26 -11.26 -5.97 -5.85
N GLU A 27 -12.17 -6.53 -5.05
CA GLU A 27 -13.48 -7.02 -5.51
C GLU A 27 -14.52 -5.90 -5.69
N SER A 28 -14.33 -4.73 -5.05
CA SER A 28 -15.35 -3.67 -4.97
C SER A 28 -14.82 -2.26 -5.26
N LEU A 29 -13.63 -2.15 -5.85
CA LEU A 29 -13.03 -0.85 -6.15
C LEU A 29 -13.80 -0.10 -7.24
N ARG A 30 -14.07 1.18 -6.94
CA ARG A 30 -14.39 2.19 -7.95
C ARG A 30 -13.27 3.22 -7.97
N LEU A 31 -12.66 3.42 -9.12
CA LEU A 31 -11.50 4.28 -9.30
C LEU A 31 -11.85 5.47 -10.18
N TYR A 32 -11.39 6.65 -9.77
CA TYR A 32 -11.63 7.88 -10.49
C TYR A 32 -10.30 8.58 -10.76
N ARG A 33 -10.09 8.98 -12.01
CA ARG A 33 -9.03 9.90 -12.37
C ARG A 33 -9.52 11.32 -12.16
N ILE A 34 -8.83 12.07 -11.33
CA ILE A 34 -9.13 13.48 -11.08
C ILE A 34 -8.06 14.33 -11.77
N THR A 35 -8.49 15.24 -12.63
CA THR A 35 -7.61 16.17 -13.35
C THR A 35 -8.10 17.62 -13.18
N PRO A 36 -7.22 18.61 -13.30
CA PRO A 36 -7.64 20.00 -13.39
C PRO A 36 -8.62 20.21 -14.55
N GLY A 37 -9.71 20.91 -14.29
CA GLY A 37 -10.65 21.38 -15.29
C GLY A 37 -10.38 22.84 -15.68
N SER A 38 -11.38 23.54 -16.18
CA SER A 38 -11.29 24.96 -16.49
C SER A 38 -11.51 25.81 -15.23
N GLY A 39 -10.65 26.80 -15.00
CA GLY A 39 -10.65 27.61 -13.78
C GLY A 39 -10.31 26.76 -12.55
N ASP A 40 -11.05 26.97 -11.46
CA ASP A 40 -10.86 26.24 -10.19
C ASP A 40 -11.63 24.90 -10.13
N SER A 41 -12.17 24.41 -11.26
CA SER A 41 -12.93 23.18 -11.30
C SER A 41 -12.03 21.94 -11.38
N LEU A 42 -12.57 20.79 -10.93
CA LEU A 42 -11.95 19.48 -11.10
C LEU A 42 -12.82 18.63 -12.02
N ARG A 43 -12.18 17.85 -12.88
CA ARG A 43 -12.83 16.84 -13.70
C ARG A 43 -12.54 15.46 -13.11
N ALA A 44 -13.60 14.73 -12.76
CA ALA A 44 -13.52 13.35 -12.31
C ALA A 44 -14.04 12.41 -13.42
N GLU A 45 -13.26 11.38 -13.73
CA GLU A 45 -13.59 10.37 -14.74
C GLU A 45 -13.44 8.99 -14.10
N GLU A 46 -14.51 8.19 -14.12
CA GLU A 46 -14.47 6.81 -13.63
C GLU A 46 -13.65 5.95 -14.58
N ARG A 47 -12.73 5.15 -14.03
CA ARG A 47 -11.85 4.27 -14.80
C ARG A 47 -12.32 2.84 -14.68
N SER A 48 -12.36 2.12 -15.80
CA SER A 48 -12.65 0.69 -15.87
C SER A 48 -11.37 -0.10 -16.14
N GLY A 49 -11.24 -1.27 -15.53
CA GLY A 49 -10.07 -2.13 -15.63
C GLY A 49 -9.58 -2.63 -14.28
N THR A 50 -8.47 -3.34 -14.27
CA THR A 50 -7.84 -3.78 -13.02
C THR A 50 -7.12 -2.63 -12.32
N LEU A 51 -6.90 -2.76 -11.02
CA LEU A 51 -6.12 -1.77 -10.26
C LEU A 51 -4.71 -1.65 -10.84
N GLU A 52 -4.11 -2.77 -11.24
CA GLU A 52 -2.78 -2.83 -11.86
C GLU A 52 -2.70 -1.99 -13.14
N ASP A 53 -3.67 -2.18 -14.05
CA ASP A 53 -3.70 -1.46 -15.33
C ASP A 53 -3.88 0.05 -15.13
N ILE A 54 -4.77 0.43 -14.20
CA ILE A 54 -5.06 1.84 -13.91
C ILE A 54 -3.87 2.53 -13.24
N LEU A 55 -3.17 1.83 -12.33
CA LEU A 55 -1.95 2.35 -11.70
C LEU A 55 -0.80 2.44 -12.72
N ALA A 56 -0.64 1.44 -13.59
CA ALA A 56 0.37 1.47 -14.64
C ALA A 56 0.15 2.66 -15.59
N ASP A 57 -1.08 2.87 -16.08
CA ASP A 57 -1.45 4.03 -16.91
C ASP A 57 -1.17 5.36 -16.18
N ALA A 58 -1.60 5.47 -14.93
CA ALA A 58 -1.44 6.70 -14.15
C ALA A 58 0.03 7.06 -13.86
N LEU A 59 0.89 6.06 -13.74
CA LEU A 59 2.33 6.22 -13.47
C LEU A 59 3.20 6.24 -14.74
N GLY A 60 2.62 5.98 -15.91
CA GLY A 60 3.36 5.87 -17.17
C GLY A 60 4.28 4.65 -17.22
N LEU A 61 3.90 3.56 -16.56
CA LEU A 61 4.65 2.32 -16.48
C LEU A 61 4.06 1.27 -17.42
N SER A 62 4.87 0.31 -17.86
CA SER A 62 4.41 -0.82 -18.67
C SER A 62 3.57 -1.83 -17.88
N ALA A 63 3.82 -1.97 -16.58
CA ALA A 63 3.10 -2.84 -15.67
C ALA A 63 3.32 -2.41 -14.22
N VAL A 64 2.38 -2.79 -13.35
CA VAL A 64 2.48 -2.65 -11.90
C VAL A 64 2.24 -4.01 -11.25
N LYS A 65 2.95 -4.30 -10.18
CA LYS A 65 2.82 -5.52 -9.39
C LYS A 65 2.11 -5.25 -8.08
N LEU A 66 1.10 -6.05 -7.76
CA LEU A 66 0.44 -6.04 -6.46
C LEU A 66 0.89 -7.22 -5.59
N ILE A 67 1.41 -6.91 -4.41
CA ILE A 67 1.72 -7.89 -3.35
C ILE A 67 0.53 -7.91 -2.39
N ARG A 68 -0.16 -9.04 -2.36
CA ARG A 68 -1.33 -9.21 -1.50
C ARG A 68 -0.92 -9.46 -0.05
N CYS A 69 -1.44 -8.64 0.86
CA CYS A 69 -1.31 -8.84 2.30
C CYS A 69 -1.83 -10.23 2.69
N GLY A 70 -1.03 -11.00 3.45
CA GLY A 70 -1.37 -12.37 3.83
C GLY A 70 -1.28 -13.42 2.71
N GLY A 71 -0.81 -13.04 1.51
CA GLY A 71 -0.42 -13.97 0.44
C GLY A 71 -1.54 -14.71 -0.27
N GLY A 72 -2.80 -14.41 -0.02
CA GLY A 72 -3.95 -15.11 -0.62
C GLY A 72 -4.62 -16.13 0.31
N ASP A 73 -4.04 -16.43 1.47
CA ASP A 73 -4.76 -17.07 2.56
C ASP A 73 -5.67 -16.07 3.25
N ARG A 74 -6.96 -16.39 3.34
CA ARG A 74 -7.97 -15.46 3.87
C ARG A 74 -7.72 -15.12 5.34
N VAL A 75 -7.41 -16.12 6.16
CA VAL A 75 -7.19 -15.94 7.60
C VAL A 75 -5.93 -15.10 7.86
N ALA A 76 -4.85 -15.40 7.12
CA ALA A 76 -3.64 -14.59 7.20
C ALA A 76 -3.87 -13.15 6.72
N SER A 77 -4.62 -12.97 5.62
CA SER A 77 -4.95 -11.64 5.08
C SER A 77 -5.75 -10.80 6.07
N GLU A 78 -6.80 -11.34 6.66
CA GLU A 78 -7.63 -10.65 7.65
C GLU A 78 -6.83 -10.31 8.92
N ARG A 79 -6.04 -11.26 9.42
CA ARG A 79 -5.19 -11.07 10.60
C ARG A 79 -4.12 -10.02 10.39
N GLU A 80 -3.40 -10.09 9.27
CA GLU A 80 -2.30 -9.15 8.99
C GLU A 80 -2.83 -7.79 8.56
N GLN A 81 -3.99 -7.70 7.90
CA GLN A 81 -4.67 -6.44 7.68
C GLN A 81 -5.04 -5.75 8.99
N TRP A 82 -5.56 -6.51 9.97
CA TRP A 82 -5.85 -5.99 11.31
C TRP A 82 -4.61 -5.48 12.03
N ASN A 83 -3.44 -6.02 11.69
CA ASN A 83 -2.12 -5.63 12.19
C ASN A 83 -1.40 -4.63 11.28
N ASP A 84 -2.15 -3.91 10.42
CA ASP A 84 -1.59 -2.91 9.50
C ASP A 84 -0.57 -3.47 8.50
N GLY A 85 -0.77 -4.72 8.01
CA GLY A 85 0.16 -5.41 7.12
C GLY A 85 0.39 -4.72 5.78
N SER A 86 -0.61 -3.98 5.27
CA SER A 86 -0.47 -3.16 4.07
C SER A 86 -0.04 -1.72 4.36
N ASN A 87 0.04 -1.30 5.64
CA ASN A 87 0.45 0.04 6.06
C ASN A 87 1.97 0.11 6.27
N THR A 88 2.73 -0.11 5.21
CA THR A 88 4.18 -0.14 5.20
C THR A 88 4.77 1.26 5.01
N LEU A 89 5.84 1.61 5.72
CA LEU A 89 6.57 2.85 5.49
C LEU A 89 7.68 2.62 4.46
N CYS A 90 7.47 3.06 3.23
CA CYS A 90 8.49 3.05 2.20
C CYS A 90 9.48 4.21 2.43
N ILE A 91 10.73 3.88 2.75
CA ILE A 91 11.81 4.85 3.03
C ILE A 91 12.74 5.09 1.84
N ALA A 92 12.70 4.20 0.85
CA ALA A 92 13.33 4.31 -0.47
C ALA A 92 12.68 3.28 -1.40
N PRO A 93 12.79 3.40 -2.72
CA PRO A 93 12.32 2.36 -3.64
C PRO A 93 12.83 0.98 -3.22
N GLY A 94 11.94 0.02 -3.10
CA GLY A 94 12.27 -1.34 -2.69
C GLY A 94 12.74 -1.50 -1.24
N LYS A 95 12.53 -0.49 -0.35
CA LYS A 95 12.95 -0.56 1.04
C LYS A 95 11.86 -0.05 1.98
N VAL A 96 11.37 -0.93 2.86
CA VAL A 96 10.21 -0.66 3.72
C VAL A 96 10.49 -0.94 5.19
N VAL A 97 9.82 -0.20 6.07
CA VAL A 97 9.71 -0.49 7.50
C VAL A 97 8.31 -1.07 7.74
N VAL A 98 8.25 -2.17 8.46
CA VAL A 98 7.04 -2.97 8.72
C VAL A 98 6.98 -3.45 10.16
N TYR A 99 5.80 -3.87 10.60
CA TYR A 99 5.68 -4.58 11.87
C TYR A 99 6.11 -6.05 11.74
N ASP A 100 6.86 -6.55 12.72
CA ASP A 100 7.38 -7.92 12.82
C ASP A 100 6.29 -9.00 12.82
N ARG A 101 5.09 -8.70 13.36
CA ARG A 101 3.97 -9.64 13.47
C ARG A 101 3.31 -10.00 12.12
N ASN A 102 3.56 -9.24 11.06
CA ASN A 102 3.03 -9.49 9.72
C ASN A 102 3.93 -10.43 8.92
N TYR A 103 4.28 -11.56 9.53
CA TYR A 103 5.34 -12.44 9.04
C TYR A 103 5.06 -13.04 7.65
N VAL A 104 3.79 -13.29 7.28
CA VAL A 104 3.44 -13.81 5.95
C VAL A 104 3.69 -12.74 4.89
N THR A 105 3.15 -11.55 5.08
CA THR A 105 3.37 -10.41 4.16
C THR A 105 4.85 -10.03 4.09
N ASN A 106 5.55 -10.01 5.23
CA ASN A 106 6.96 -9.69 5.30
C ASN A 106 7.83 -10.69 4.52
N ALA A 107 7.50 -11.99 4.59
CA ALA A 107 8.17 -13.03 3.80
C ALA A 107 7.94 -12.80 2.31
N ILE A 108 6.69 -12.58 1.89
CA ILE A 108 6.35 -12.33 0.48
C ILE A 108 7.05 -11.06 -0.05
N LEU A 109 7.13 -10.00 0.75
CA LEU A 109 7.87 -8.80 0.37
C LEU A 109 9.34 -9.12 0.08
N ARG A 110 10.01 -9.91 0.95
CA ARG A 110 11.40 -10.35 0.75
C ARG A 110 11.56 -11.20 -0.50
N ASP A 111 10.66 -12.16 -0.72
CA ASP A 111 10.66 -13.03 -1.91
C ASP A 111 10.48 -12.23 -3.22
N ASN A 112 9.89 -11.04 -3.12
CA ASN A 112 9.75 -10.10 -4.22
C ASN A 112 10.88 -9.05 -4.30
N GLY A 113 12.00 -9.27 -3.59
CA GLY A 113 13.17 -8.41 -3.65
C GLY A 113 13.09 -7.13 -2.82
N ILE A 114 12.02 -6.93 -2.05
CA ILE A 114 11.87 -5.75 -1.19
C ILE A 114 12.72 -5.94 0.08
N LYS A 115 13.53 -4.94 0.40
CA LYS A 115 14.30 -4.90 1.64
C LYS A 115 13.39 -4.54 2.81
N VAL A 116 13.11 -5.52 3.66
CA VAL A 116 12.19 -5.40 4.79
C VAL A 116 12.96 -5.12 6.08
N LEU A 117 12.66 -4.00 6.73
CA LEU A 117 13.14 -3.63 8.05
C LEU A 117 12.00 -3.83 9.05
N GLU A 118 12.10 -4.87 9.85
CA GLU A 118 11.11 -5.18 10.87
C GLU A 118 11.32 -4.36 12.13
N MET A 119 10.23 -3.88 12.70
CA MET A 119 10.21 -3.22 14.01
C MET A 119 9.25 -3.96 14.95
N PRO A 120 9.61 -4.06 16.25
CA PRO A 120 8.73 -4.65 17.26
C PRO A 120 7.42 -3.88 17.34
N SER A 121 6.30 -4.61 17.33
CA SER A 121 4.97 -3.99 17.26
C SER A 121 4.18 -4.05 18.56
N SER A 122 4.60 -4.82 19.55
CA SER A 122 3.84 -5.10 20.77
C SER A 122 3.37 -3.86 21.52
N GLU A 123 4.20 -2.84 21.62
CA GLU A 123 3.84 -1.58 22.29
C GLU A 123 3.38 -0.49 21.30
N LEU A 124 4.05 -0.37 20.18
CA LEU A 124 3.73 0.67 19.19
C LEU A 124 2.31 0.52 18.62
N SER A 125 1.86 -0.70 18.37
CA SER A 125 0.52 -0.96 17.86
C SER A 125 -0.62 -0.63 18.85
N ARG A 126 -0.31 -0.38 20.12
CA ARG A 126 -1.33 0.06 21.11
C ARG A 126 -1.90 1.44 20.79
N GLY A 127 -1.09 2.32 20.21
CA GLY A 127 -1.52 3.63 19.73
C GLY A 127 -2.36 3.58 18.47
N ARG A 128 -2.45 2.38 17.84
CA ARG A 128 -3.04 2.10 16.53
C ARG A 128 -2.29 2.75 15.37
N GLY A 129 -2.46 2.16 14.19
CA GLY A 129 -1.77 2.53 12.98
C GLY A 129 -0.46 1.78 12.78
N GLY A 130 -0.12 1.57 11.52
CA GLY A 130 1.13 0.95 11.10
C GLY A 130 2.29 1.94 11.01
N PRO A 131 3.45 1.49 10.57
CA PRO A 131 4.65 2.34 10.44
C PRO A 131 4.42 3.57 9.57
N ARG A 132 3.60 3.46 8.50
CA ARG A 132 3.26 4.59 7.63
C ARG A 132 2.40 5.62 8.36
N CYS A 133 1.39 5.19 9.10
CA CYS A 133 0.50 6.07 9.86
C CYS A 133 1.23 6.86 10.95
N MET A 134 2.24 6.25 11.57
CA MET A 134 3.04 6.88 12.64
C MET A 134 4.17 7.76 12.12
N SER A 135 4.32 7.92 10.81
CA SER A 135 5.39 8.68 10.20
C SER A 135 4.87 9.95 9.53
N MET A 136 5.68 11.00 9.60
CA MET A 136 5.46 12.25 8.88
C MET A 136 6.76 12.63 8.17
N PRO A 137 6.84 12.50 6.83
CA PRO A 137 8.05 12.86 6.10
C PRO A 137 8.19 14.39 6.08
N LEU A 138 9.29 14.90 6.62
CA LEU A 138 9.61 16.33 6.61
C LEU A 138 10.33 16.75 5.31
N ARG A 139 11.10 15.83 4.73
CA ARG A 139 11.84 16.05 3.49
C ARG A 139 11.93 14.75 2.69
N ARG A 140 11.73 14.85 1.40
CA ARG A 140 11.95 13.75 0.45
C ARG A 140 12.92 14.21 -0.63
N ALA A 141 13.89 13.37 -0.97
CA ALA A 141 14.73 13.57 -2.15
C ALA A 141 13.95 13.17 -3.40
N ALA A 142 14.33 13.72 -4.54
CA ALA A 142 13.88 13.20 -5.83
C ALA A 142 14.39 11.77 -6.01
N VAL A 143 13.60 10.94 -6.66
CA VAL A 143 13.98 9.57 -7.02
C VAL A 143 14.59 9.65 -8.43
N GLU A 144 15.88 9.35 -8.55
CA GLU A 144 16.60 9.24 -9.81
C GLU A 144 16.21 7.96 -10.58
#